data_36c307c1413fa79d07654e1b745db262
#
_entry.id   36c307c1413fa79d07654e1b745db262
#
_cell.length_a   1.000
_cell.length_b   1.000
_cell.length_c   1.000
_cell.angle_alpha   90.00
_cell.angle_beta   90.00
_cell.angle_gamma   90.00
#
_symmetry.space_group_name_H-M   'P 1'
#
loop_
_entity.id
_entity.type
_entity.pdbx_description
1 polymer ?
#
loop_
_entity_poly.entity_id
_entity_poly.type
_entity_poly.pdbx_seq_one_letter_code
_entity_poly.pdbx_strand_id
1 'polypeptide(L)'
;MATTDENPQGHGAALSEPPSSRRDERRSHDRFPVEWAVDCVAEDTFLYAAITNISAMGIFVKTTDPLPVGTRTVLSFAPPGYEPFKLEGEVAWINALRANGDNPNPGIGVRFVNLLPDDRERLVEVIRTIAYVREP
;
A
#
# COMPACT_ATOMS: atom_id res chain seq x y z
N MET A 1 -24.94 -26.12 -15.32
CA MET A 1 -24.69 -26.09 -14.81
C MET A 1 -24.38 -25.75 -14.45
N ALA A 2 -24.59 -25.70 -14.51
CA ALA A 2 -24.32 -25.48 -13.86
C ALA A 2 -23.71 -24.94 -13.65
N THR A 3 -23.80 -24.81 -13.84
CA THR A 3 -23.23 -24.46 -13.35
C THR A 3 -22.51 -23.81 -13.22
N THR A 4 -22.73 -23.75 -13.41
CA THR A 4 -22.01 -23.35 -13.00
C THR A 4 -21.31 -22.60 -12.85
N ASP A 5 -21.56 -22.48 -12.98
CA ASP A 5 -20.83 -21.99 -12.53
C ASP A 5 -20.08 -21.44 -12.51
N GLU A 6 -20.22 -21.35 -12.83
CA GLU A 6 -19.47 -21.13 -12.45
C GLU A 6 -18.56 -20.63 -12.41
N ASN A 7 -18.74 -20.47 -12.75
CA ASN A 7 -17.79 -20.29 -12.31
C ASN A 7 -16.91 -19.97 -12.30
N PRO A 8 -16.94 -19.96 -12.84
CA PRO A 8 -16.07 -19.90 -12.42
C PRO A 8 -15.26 -19.12 -12.16
N GLN A 9 -15.35 -18.97 -12.12
CA GLN A 9 -14.73 -18.65 -11.48
C GLN A 9 -14.07 -18.31 -11.02
N GLY A 10 -14.27 -18.36 -11.34
CA GLY A 10 -13.92 -18.52 -10.59
C GLY A 10 -13.53 -18.12 -10.12
N HIS A 11 -13.76 -18.29 -10.01
CA HIS A 11 -13.54 -18.40 -9.14
C HIS A 11 -13.16 -18.47 -8.52
N GLY A 12 -13.14 -18.61 -8.76
CA GLY A 12 -13.09 -19.01 -7.95
C GLY A 12 -12.89 -19.02 -7.20
N ALA A 13 -12.92 -19.27 -7.45
CA ALA A 13 -12.85 -19.66 -6.48
C ALA A 13 -12.81 -19.56 -5.44
N ALA A 14 -12.71 -19.84 -5.22
CA ALA A 14 -12.55 -20.20 -4.07
C ALA A 14 -13.09 -19.50 -3.11
N LEU A 15 -13.86 -19.75 -2.90
CA LEU A 15 -14.44 -19.00 -2.08
C LEU A 15 -15.14 -19.70 -1.02
N SER A 16 -14.43 -20.57 -0.37
CA SER A 16 -14.96 -21.30 0.74
C SER A 16 -14.58 -20.72 2.07
N GLU A 17 -13.95 -19.56 2.07
CA GLU A 17 -13.52 -18.94 3.31
C GLU A 17 -14.71 -18.40 4.09
N PRO A 18 -14.66 -18.46 5.42
CA PRO A 18 -15.69 -17.85 6.24
C PRO A 18 -15.77 -16.34 6.03
N PRO A 19 -16.96 -15.76 6.09
CA PRO A 19 -17.10 -14.33 5.90
C PRO A 19 -16.26 -13.48 6.85
N SER A 20 -16.14 -13.89 8.11
CA SER A 20 -15.37 -13.13 9.07
C SER A 20 -13.89 -13.10 8.70
N SER A 21 -13.36 -14.23 8.24
CA SER A 21 -11.98 -14.31 7.82
C SER A 21 -11.73 -13.44 6.61
N ARG A 22 -12.64 -13.46 5.66
CA ARG A 22 -12.52 -12.66 4.46
C ARG A 22 -12.58 -11.18 4.79
N ARG A 23 -13.42 -10.81 5.75
CA ARG A 23 -13.52 -9.41 6.17
C ARG A 23 -12.22 -8.92 6.76
N ASP A 24 -11.58 -9.74 7.59
CA ASP A 24 -10.31 -9.36 8.20
C ASP A 24 -9.23 -9.18 7.15
N GLU A 25 -9.19 -10.09 6.18
CA GLU A 25 -8.23 -9.98 5.09
C GLU A 25 -8.44 -8.72 4.30
N ARG A 26 -9.70 -8.39 4.01
CA ARG A 26 -9.99 -7.20 3.25
C ARG A 26 -9.58 -5.95 4.01
N ARG A 27 -9.78 -5.93 5.33
CA ARG A 27 -9.36 -4.79 6.12
C ARG A 27 -7.85 -4.60 6.04
N SER A 28 -7.09 -5.68 6.06
CA SER A 28 -5.63 -5.59 5.97
C SER A 28 -5.17 -5.04 4.63
N HIS A 29 -5.93 -5.28 3.57
CA HIS A 29 -5.57 -4.84 2.24
C HIS A 29 -6.25 -3.54 1.83
N ASP A 30 -7.18 -3.05 2.65
CA ASP A 30 -7.86 -1.80 2.35
C ASP A 30 -6.86 -0.67 2.36
N ARG A 31 -7.01 0.24 1.40
CA ARG A 31 -6.16 1.39 1.30
C ARG A 31 -6.91 2.62 1.72
N PHE A 32 -6.25 3.45 2.48
CA PHE A 32 -6.83 4.66 3.03
C PHE A 32 -6.08 5.88 2.50
N PRO A 33 -6.78 6.89 1.99
CA PRO A 33 -6.10 8.10 1.51
C PRO A 33 -5.48 8.86 2.66
N VAL A 34 -4.26 9.28 2.44
CA VAL A 34 -3.51 10.11 3.38
C VAL A 34 -2.70 11.10 2.57
N GLU A 35 -1.98 11.96 3.26
CA GLU A 35 -1.09 12.88 2.57
C GLU A 35 0.08 13.16 3.49
N TRP A 36 1.08 12.28 3.43
CA TRP A 36 2.24 12.35 4.32
C TRP A 36 3.50 12.43 3.48
N ALA A 37 4.46 13.22 3.93
CA ALA A 37 5.77 13.26 3.29
C ALA A 37 6.50 11.95 3.54
N VAL A 38 7.29 11.52 2.57
CA VAL A 38 8.08 10.30 2.69
C VAL A 38 9.43 10.50 2.02
N ASP A 39 10.47 10.00 2.67
CA ASP A 39 11.81 9.89 2.09
C ASP A 39 12.00 8.44 1.66
N CYS A 40 12.40 8.26 0.41
CA CYS A 40 12.70 6.94 -0.14
C CYS A 40 14.17 6.91 -0.52
N VAL A 41 14.95 6.11 0.19
CA VAL A 41 16.39 6.02 -0.05
C VAL A 41 16.72 4.66 -0.64
N ALA A 42 17.33 4.65 -1.82
CA ALA A 42 17.68 3.42 -2.51
C ALA A 42 19.10 3.56 -3.05
N GLU A 43 20.04 2.86 -2.45
CA GLU A 43 21.45 2.92 -2.81
C GLU A 43 21.91 4.38 -2.92
N ASP A 44 22.14 4.86 -4.14
CA ASP A 44 22.59 6.24 -4.32
C ASP A 44 21.48 7.14 -4.85
N THR A 45 20.24 6.70 -4.76
CA THR A 45 19.09 7.49 -5.21
C THR A 45 18.27 7.91 -4.00
N PHE A 46 17.84 9.16 -4.00
CA PHE A 46 17.02 9.71 -2.93
C PHE A 46 15.79 10.34 -3.55
N LEU A 47 14.61 9.91 -3.09
CA LEU A 47 13.35 10.42 -3.59
C LEU A 47 12.54 10.98 -2.43
N TYR A 48 12.25 12.27 -2.48
CA TYR A 48 11.35 12.91 -1.52
C TYR A 48 10.00 13.10 -2.19
N ALA A 49 8.97 12.56 -1.59
CA ALA A 49 7.66 12.54 -2.24
C ALA A 49 6.56 12.51 -1.20
N ALA A 50 5.36 12.15 -1.63
CA ALA A 50 4.19 12.10 -0.74
C ALA A 50 3.54 10.74 -0.83
N ILE A 51 3.20 10.19 0.33
CA ILE A 51 2.33 9.02 0.41
C ILE A 51 0.90 9.52 0.24
N THR A 52 0.18 8.98 -0.72
CA THR A 52 -1.21 9.38 -0.94
C THR A 52 -2.21 8.30 -0.54
N ASN A 53 -1.75 7.08 -0.31
CA ASN A 53 -2.59 6.09 0.37
C ASN A 53 -1.72 5.05 1.03
N ILE A 54 -2.29 4.38 2.02
CA ILE A 54 -1.56 3.42 2.84
C ILE A 54 -2.47 2.24 3.17
N SER A 55 -1.86 1.06 3.25
CA SER A 55 -2.49 -0.13 3.78
C SER A 55 -1.47 -0.84 4.66
N ALA A 56 -1.89 -1.93 5.29
CA ALA A 56 -0.97 -2.72 6.10
C ALA A 56 0.11 -3.40 5.25
N MET A 57 -0.09 -3.46 3.94
CA MET A 57 0.83 -4.16 3.04
C MET A 57 1.80 -3.22 2.35
N GLY A 58 1.48 -1.94 2.25
CA GLY A 58 2.34 -1.01 1.55
C GLY A 58 1.72 0.35 1.37
N ILE A 59 2.39 1.16 0.56
CA ILE A 59 1.99 2.55 0.35
C ILE A 59 2.01 2.85 -1.14
N PHE A 60 1.26 3.87 -1.53
CA PHE A 60 1.41 4.47 -2.86
C PHE A 60 2.11 5.81 -2.70
N VAL A 61 3.19 5.98 -3.42
CA VAL A 61 4.01 7.19 -3.38
C VAL A 61 3.81 7.95 -4.67
N LYS A 62 3.31 9.17 -4.55
CA LYS A 62 3.05 10.00 -5.72
C LYS A 62 4.36 10.64 -6.17
N THR A 63 4.75 10.39 -7.42
CA THR A 63 5.97 10.94 -7.97
C THR A 63 5.91 10.87 -9.50
N THR A 64 6.57 11.83 -10.15
CA THR A 64 6.76 11.79 -11.59
C THR A 64 8.13 11.21 -11.95
N ASP A 65 8.88 10.78 -10.95
CA ASP A 65 10.23 10.26 -11.15
C ASP A 65 10.33 8.89 -10.49
N PRO A 66 9.68 7.87 -11.07
CA PRO A 66 9.54 6.59 -10.37
C PRO A 66 10.84 5.81 -10.30
N LEU A 67 11.03 5.15 -9.16
CA LEU A 67 12.07 4.15 -9.03
C LEU A 67 11.64 2.89 -9.76
N PRO A 68 12.58 2.16 -10.38
CA PRO A 68 12.21 0.95 -11.13
C PRO A 68 11.58 -0.12 -10.25
N VAL A 69 10.72 -0.92 -10.87
CA VAL A 69 10.12 -2.07 -10.18
C VAL A 69 11.23 -2.99 -9.70
N GLY A 70 11.09 -3.48 -8.47
CA GLY A 70 12.09 -4.34 -7.85
C GLY A 70 13.10 -3.59 -7.01
N THR A 71 13.10 -2.27 -7.08
CA THR A 71 14.04 -1.48 -6.29
C THR A 71 13.71 -1.61 -4.80
N ARG A 72 14.73 -1.92 -4.00
CA ARG A 72 14.61 -1.90 -2.54
C ARG A 72 14.90 -0.51 -2.05
N THR A 73 14.09 -0.05 -1.13
CA THR A 73 14.22 1.32 -0.64
C THR A 73 13.90 1.34 0.85
N VAL A 74 14.55 2.27 1.56
CA VAL A 74 14.22 2.52 2.96
C VAL A 74 13.28 3.72 2.99
N LEU A 75 12.12 3.50 3.60
CA LEU A 75 11.06 4.49 3.67
C LEU A 75 11.06 5.15 5.05
N SER A 76 11.04 6.46 5.07
CA SER A 76 10.97 7.21 6.34
C SER A 76 9.79 8.15 6.26
N PHE A 77 8.83 7.97 7.17
CA PHE A 77 7.65 8.84 7.23
C PHE A 77 7.11 8.89 8.64
N ALA A 78 6.40 9.96 8.95
CA ALA A 78 5.91 10.18 10.30
C ALA A 78 4.42 10.55 10.24
N PRO A 79 3.52 9.59 10.49
CA PRO A 79 2.10 9.92 10.59
C PRO A 79 1.87 10.89 11.74
N PRO A 80 0.97 11.85 11.57
CA PRO A 80 0.71 12.82 12.64
C PRO A 80 0.29 12.12 13.94
N GLY A 81 0.94 12.49 15.02
CA GLY A 81 0.63 11.94 16.34
C GLY A 81 1.30 10.62 16.64
N TYR A 82 2.15 10.13 15.76
CA TYR A 82 2.84 8.86 15.95
C TYR A 82 4.33 9.04 15.77
N GLU A 83 5.07 8.10 16.35
CA GLU A 83 6.52 8.06 16.18
C GLU A 83 6.83 7.78 14.72
N PRO A 84 7.94 8.31 14.21
CA PRO A 84 8.32 8.05 12.83
C PRO A 84 8.55 6.58 12.55
N PHE A 85 8.26 6.19 11.32
CA PHE A 85 8.53 4.86 10.80
C PHE A 85 9.76 4.90 9.92
N LYS A 86 10.55 3.83 9.99
CA LYS A 86 11.65 3.60 9.07
C LYS A 86 11.57 2.15 8.65
N LEU A 87 11.08 1.92 7.44
CA LEU A 87 10.71 0.58 7.00
C LEU A 87 11.38 0.29 5.66
N GLU A 88 11.55 -1.01 5.40
CA GLU A 88 12.02 -1.45 4.10
C GLU A 88 10.85 -1.67 3.17
N GLY A 89 11.04 -1.28 1.91
CA GLY A 89 10.02 -1.51 0.90
C GLY A 89 10.64 -1.95 -0.40
N GLU A 90 9.80 -2.46 -1.26
CA GLU A 90 10.20 -2.85 -2.61
C GLU A 90 9.17 -2.31 -3.58
N VAL A 91 9.64 -1.63 -4.64
CA VAL A 91 8.74 -1.11 -5.66
C VAL A 91 8.07 -2.27 -6.37
N ALA A 92 6.76 -2.36 -6.25
CA ALA A 92 6.00 -3.48 -6.79
C ALA A 92 5.40 -3.15 -8.16
N TRP A 93 5.04 -1.89 -8.40
CA TRP A 93 4.47 -1.49 -9.68
C TRP A 93 4.60 0.01 -9.84
N ILE A 94 4.46 0.46 -11.08
CA ILE A 94 4.59 1.86 -11.44
C ILE A 94 3.32 2.29 -12.17
N ASN A 95 2.79 3.45 -11.76
CA ASN A 95 1.72 4.12 -12.50
C ASN A 95 2.39 5.31 -13.19
N ALA A 96 2.87 5.09 -14.41
CA ALA A 96 3.73 6.03 -15.09
C ALA A 96 2.93 7.19 -15.66
N LEU A 97 3.60 8.34 -15.79
CA LEU A 97 3.03 9.47 -16.47
C LEU A 97 2.87 9.12 -17.95
N ARG A 98 1.71 9.39 -18.51
CA ARG A 98 1.45 9.07 -19.90
C ARG A 98 2.05 10.13 -20.81
N ALA A 99 2.26 9.75 -22.09
CA ALA A 99 2.89 10.65 -23.03
C ALA A 99 2.09 11.94 -23.20
N ASN A 100 0.76 11.84 -23.12
CA ASN A 100 -0.08 13.03 -23.25
C ASN A 100 -0.27 13.77 -21.94
N GLY A 101 0.33 13.30 -20.86
CA GLY A 101 0.27 13.98 -19.59
C GLY A 101 -1.05 13.90 -18.86
N ASP A 102 -1.91 12.97 -19.22
CA ASP A 102 -3.26 12.92 -18.65
C ASP A 102 -3.39 11.98 -17.47
N ASN A 103 -2.32 11.45 -16.93
CA ASN A 103 -2.37 10.61 -15.74
C ASN A 103 -2.43 11.49 -14.50
N PRO A 104 -3.56 11.53 -13.80
CA PRO A 104 -3.69 12.41 -12.64
C PRO A 104 -2.97 11.92 -11.40
N ASN A 105 -2.50 10.69 -11.38
CA ASN A 105 -1.93 10.12 -10.17
C ASN A 105 -0.70 9.25 -10.47
N PRO A 106 0.35 9.85 -11.05
CA PRO A 106 1.56 9.08 -11.33
C PRO A 106 2.28 8.74 -10.03
N GLY A 107 2.91 7.57 -9.99
CA GLY A 107 3.63 7.18 -8.80
C GLY A 107 4.01 5.72 -8.79
N ILE A 108 4.41 5.25 -7.61
CA ILE A 108 4.85 3.88 -7.45
C ILE A 108 4.11 3.23 -6.29
N GLY A 109 3.78 1.96 -6.46
CA GLY A 109 3.28 1.14 -5.37
C GLY A 109 4.46 0.45 -4.72
N VAL A 110 4.62 0.66 -3.41
CA VAL A 110 5.73 0.09 -2.65
C VAL A 110 5.14 -0.85 -1.61
N ARG A 111 5.55 -2.10 -1.64
CA ARG A 111 5.11 -3.05 -0.61
C ARG A 111 6.16 -3.12 0.47
N PHE A 112 5.72 -3.28 1.70
CA PHE A 112 6.64 -3.44 2.81
C PHE A 112 7.27 -4.81 2.75
N VAL A 113 8.57 -4.88 3.03
CA VAL A 113 9.29 -6.15 3.08
C VAL A 113 10.05 -6.22 4.40
N ASN A 114 10.26 -7.43 4.90
CA ASN A 114 10.99 -7.67 6.14
C ASN A 114 10.43 -6.87 7.30
N LEU A 115 9.11 -6.77 7.37
CA LEU A 115 8.44 -5.96 8.37
C LEU A 115 8.51 -6.65 9.72
N LEU A 116 9.10 -5.97 10.70
CA LEU A 116 9.20 -6.51 12.04
C LEU A 116 7.84 -6.50 12.73
N PRO A 117 7.60 -7.45 13.65
CA PRO A 117 6.30 -7.51 14.33
C PRO A 117 5.90 -6.22 15.02
N ASP A 118 6.82 -5.54 15.67
CA ASP A 118 6.50 -4.27 16.34
C ASP A 118 6.07 -3.22 15.35
N ASP A 119 6.75 -3.14 14.21
CA ASP A 119 6.39 -2.17 13.18
C ASP A 119 5.04 -2.50 12.57
N ARG A 120 4.76 -3.80 12.39
CA ARG A 120 3.46 -4.21 11.87
C ARG A 120 2.35 -3.80 12.82
N GLU A 121 2.55 -4.00 14.11
CA GLU A 121 1.54 -3.61 15.10
C GLU A 121 1.30 -2.11 15.08
N ARG A 122 2.38 -1.34 14.98
CA ARG A 122 2.26 0.12 14.90
C ARG A 122 1.50 0.55 13.65
N LEU A 123 1.80 -0.09 12.51
CA LEU A 123 1.10 0.22 11.27
C LEU A 123 -0.38 -0.10 11.37
N VAL A 124 -0.71 -1.25 11.93
CA VAL A 124 -2.11 -1.64 12.09
C VAL A 124 -2.83 -0.63 12.97
N GLU A 125 -2.16 -0.17 14.01
CA GLU A 125 -2.74 0.82 14.91
C GLU A 125 -3.03 2.13 14.18
N VAL A 126 -2.08 2.61 13.39
CA VAL A 126 -2.26 3.83 12.61
C VAL A 126 -3.42 3.69 11.65
N ILE A 127 -3.46 2.57 10.93
CA ILE A 127 -4.49 2.33 9.93
C ILE A 127 -5.85 2.20 10.60
N ARG A 128 -5.90 1.53 11.74
CA ARG A 128 -7.15 1.37 12.48
C ARG A 128 -7.68 2.75 12.91
N THR A 129 -6.81 3.62 13.34
CA THR A 129 -7.19 4.98 13.71
C THR A 129 -7.76 5.74 12.53
N ILE A 130 -7.10 5.63 11.36
CA ILE A 130 -7.59 6.29 10.15
C ILE A 130 -8.96 5.74 9.78
N ALA A 131 -9.12 4.43 9.82
CA ALA A 131 -10.38 3.80 9.45
C ALA A 131 -11.49 4.24 10.40
N TYR A 132 -11.19 4.31 11.70
CA TYR A 132 -12.18 4.71 12.69
C TYR A 132 -12.65 6.14 12.44
N VAL A 133 -11.72 7.04 12.18
CA VAL A 133 -12.06 8.45 11.97
C VAL A 133 -12.91 8.62 10.72
N ARG A 134 -12.68 7.78 9.69
CA ARG A 134 -13.41 7.92 8.43
C ARG A 134 -14.76 7.24 8.43
N GLU A 135 -15.03 6.37 9.38
CA GLU A 135 -16.32 5.72 9.46
C GLU A 135 -17.35 6.70 10.02
N PRO A 136 -18.55 6.72 9.43
CA PRO A 136 -19.60 7.65 9.89
C PRO A 136 -20.11 7.32 11.28
#